data_feb51b6bbedfa53465d795e856618134
#
_entry.id   feb51b6bbedfa53465d795e856618134
#
_cell.length_a   1.000
_cell.length_b   1.000
_cell.length_c   1.000
_cell.angle_alpha   90.00
_cell.angle_beta   90.00
_cell.angle_gamma   90.00
#
_symmetry.space_group_name_H-M   'P 1'
#
loop_
_entity.id
_entity.type
_entity.pdbx_description
1 polymer ?
#
loop_
_entity_poly.entity_id
_entity_poly.type
_entity_poly.pdbx_seq_one_letter_code
_entity_poly.pdbx_strand_id
1 'polypeptide(L)'
;MTASLQDAELTAPAGRARLDKVVRDAQPAVSWGIVRRAIRTGKVRVDDAIVREPGEMVREGQRVAIAMAAPREPKLSLAADAIVFVDRHIVVVRKPPGIASVPDDNWRRNALSQILAEKLRRGRTGKRQIPLGVVQRLDVDTTGLLVFTRSPEAHEPLKTQFKRRQVKRSYLAIVSGAATDRTYRSYLLEHKNGKRSSTKHRHLGKYAETHVEVIERLAGASLVRCRLETGRTHQIRIHLSEAGHPLLGDARYARRAVTTPPAPRVMLHAGELGFVHPVEEEELFFEEPMPEDMETVLGRLRR
;
A
#
# COMPACT_ATOMS: atom_id res chain seq x y z
N MET A 1 0.02 -1.57 -39.26
CA MET A 1 -1.04 -1.01 -38.38
C MET A 1 -1.16 -1.94 -37.19
N THR A 2 -0.96 -1.45 -35.96
CA THR A 2 -1.08 -2.26 -34.74
C THR A 2 -2.58 -2.38 -34.43
N ALA A 3 -3.12 -3.60 -34.38
CA ALA A 3 -4.52 -3.84 -34.07
C ALA A 3 -4.87 -3.30 -32.65
N SER A 4 -6.00 -2.62 -32.52
CA SER A 4 -6.55 -2.17 -31.26
C SER A 4 -7.33 -3.30 -30.58
N LEU A 5 -7.29 -3.35 -29.22
CA LEU A 5 -8.13 -4.28 -28.47
C LEU A 5 -9.61 -3.88 -28.64
N GLN A 6 -10.46 -4.85 -28.90
CA GLN A 6 -11.90 -4.68 -29.06
C GLN A 6 -12.66 -5.13 -27.83
N ASP A 7 -13.86 -4.59 -27.64
CA ASP A 7 -14.79 -5.05 -26.61
C ASP A 7 -15.14 -6.53 -26.86
N ALA A 8 -15.13 -7.33 -25.78
CA ALA A 8 -15.43 -8.75 -25.85
C ALA A 8 -15.88 -9.30 -24.49
N GLU A 9 -16.70 -10.34 -24.52
CA GLU A 9 -16.96 -11.20 -23.37
C GLU A 9 -16.37 -12.58 -23.64
N LEU A 10 -15.61 -13.10 -22.70
CA LEU A 10 -14.87 -14.35 -22.80
C LEU A 10 -15.17 -15.20 -21.57
N THR A 11 -15.11 -16.50 -21.72
CA THR A 11 -15.10 -17.45 -20.60
C THR A 11 -13.66 -17.93 -20.41
N ALA A 12 -13.19 -17.92 -19.19
CA ALA A 12 -11.85 -18.44 -18.89
C ALA A 12 -11.75 -19.92 -19.22
N PRO A 13 -10.64 -20.37 -19.86
CA PRO A 13 -10.45 -21.73 -20.31
C PRO A 13 -10.33 -22.72 -19.14
N ALA A 14 -10.38 -24.03 -19.46
CA ALA A 14 -10.19 -25.10 -18.48
C ALA A 14 -8.93 -24.92 -17.63
N GLY A 15 -9.06 -25.15 -16.33
CA GLY A 15 -7.99 -25.03 -15.34
C GLY A 15 -7.74 -23.61 -14.86
N ARG A 16 -6.46 -23.24 -14.69
CA ARG A 16 -6.02 -21.90 -14.31
C ARG A 16 -5.17 -21.26 -15.40
N ALA A 17 -5.54 -20.07 -15.81
CA ALA A 17 -4.80 -19.32 -16.81
C ALA A 17 -4.52 -17.88 -16.35
N ARG A 18 -3.45 -17.28 -16.85
CA ARG A 18 -3.18 -15.86 -16.61
C ARG A 18 -4.15 -14.99 -17.40
N LEU A 19 -4.68 -13.95 -16.78
CA LEU A 19 -5.62 -13.02 -17.40
C LEU A 19 -5.08 -12.40 -18.70
N ASP A 20 -3.80 -11.95 -18.68
CA ASP A 20 -3.19 -11.35 -19.88
C ASP A 20 -3.09 -12.36 -21.04
N LYS A 21 -2.90 -13.65 -20.74
CA LYS A 21 -2.91 -14.71 -21.73
C LYS A 21 -4.31 -14.96 -22.28
N VAL A 22 -5.32 -15.07 -21.41
CA VAL A 22 -6.73 -15.29 -21.83
C VAL A 22 -7.19 -14.19 -22.78
N VAL A 23 -6.94 -12.92 -22.44
CA VAL A 23 -7.28 -11.78 -23.30
C VAL A 23 -6.49 -11.79 -24.59
N ARG A 24 -5.20 -12.15 -24.56
CA ARG A 24 -4.33 -12.19 -25.74
C ARG A 24 -4.70 -13.31 -26.70
N ASP A 25 -5.02 -14.49 -26.18
CA ASP A 25 -5.40 -15.65 -26.98
C ASP A 25 -6.73 -15.40 -27.71
N ALA A 26 -7.66 -14.66 -27.10
CA ALA A 26 -8.91 -14.26 -27.73
C ALA A 26 -8.75 -13.19 -28.85
N GLN A 27 -7.71 -12.39 -28.81
CA GLN A 27 -7.43 -11.33 -29.78
C GLN A 27 -5.94 -11.37 -30.23
N PRO A 28 -5.54 -12.38 -31.01
CA PRO A 28 -4.13 -12.65 -31.29
C PRO A 28 -3.43 -11.58 -32.15
N ALA A 29 -4.14 -10.70 -32.82
CA ALA A 29 -3.57 -9.58 -33.55
C ALA A 29 -3.11 -8.42 -32.66
N VAL A 30 -3.54 -8.40 -31.38
CA VAL A 30 -3.24 -7.31 -30.42
C VAL A 30 -1.93 -7.60 -29.70
N SER A 31 -1.04 -6.61 -29.58
CA SER A 31 0.23 -6.79 -28.87
C SER A 31 0.06 -6.98 -27.35
N TRP A 32 0.97 -7.72 -26.74
CA TRP A 32 1.02 -7.89 -25.26
C TRP A 32 1.01 -6.57 -24.49
N GLY A 33 1.66 -5.53 -25.04
CA GLY A 33 1.70 -4.21 -24.42
C GLY A 33 0.32 -3.55 -24.33
N ILE A 34 -0.50 -3.70 -25.40
CA ILE A 34 -1.87 -3.18 -25.45
C ILE A 34 -2.76 -3.95 -24.47
N VAL A 35 -2.70 -5.28 -24.47
CA VAL A 35 -3.47 -6.13 -23.57
C VAL A 35 -3.17 -5.77 -22.10
N ARG A 36 -1.90 -5.77 -21.73
CA ARG A 36 -1.48 -5.44 -20.34
C ARG A 36 -1.85 -4.00 -19.97
N ARG A 37 -1.79 -3.06 -20.91
CA ARG A 37 -2.25 -1.70 -20.69
C ARG A 37 -3.76 -1.66 -20.42
N ALA A 38 -4.58 -2.37 -21.20
CA ALA A 38 -6.03 -2.43 -21.00
C ALA A 38 -6.40 -2.99 -19.62
N ILE A 39 -5.75 -4.09 -19.19
CA ILE A 39 -5.94 -4.66 -17.86
C ILE A 39 -5.56 -3.62 -16.78
N ARG A 40 -4.35 -3.05 -16.84
CA ARG A 40 -3.87 -2.06 -15.86
C ARG A 40 -4.71 -0.78 -15.79
N THR A 41 -5.42 -0.44 -16.88
CA THR A 41 -6.28 0.75 -16.92
C THR A 41 -7.73 0.45 -16.58
N GLY A 42 -8.04 -0.76 -16.08
CA GLY A 42 -9.36 -1.14 -15.61
C GLY A 42 -10.38 -1.39 -16.71
N LYS A 43 -9.91 -1.71 -17.94
CA LYS A 43 -10.76 -2.04 -19.07
C LYS A 43 -11.18 -3.52 -19.12
N VAL A 44 -10.65 -4.32 -18.20
CA VAL A 44 -10.92 -5.76 -18.10
C VAL A 44 -11.50 -6.08 -16.75
N ARG A 45 -12.59 -6.85 -16.73
CA ARG A 45 -13.28 -7.33 -15.54
C ARG A 45 -13.25 -8.85 -15.51
N VAL A 46 -13.23 -9.43 -14.33
CA VAL A 46 -13.42 -10.86 -14.08
C VAL A 46 -14.58 -10.99 -13.10
N ASP A 47 -15.66 -11.66 -13.48
CA ASP A 47 -16.91 -11.77 -12.71
C ASP A 47 -17.38 -10.39 -12.20
N ASP A 48 -17.43 -9.41 -13.09
CA ASP A 48 -17.79 -8.00 -12.85
C ASP A 48 -16.79 -7.18 -12.01
N ALA A 49 -15.82 -7.81 -11.38
CA ALA A 49 -14.75 -7.11 -10.64
C ALA A 49 -13.66 -6.59 -11.59
N ILE A 50 -13.28 -5.32 -11.46
CA ILE A 50 -12.17 -4.77 -12.24
C ILE A 50 -10.85 -5.40 -11.77
N VAL A 51 -10.14 -6.05 -12.69
CA VAL A 51 -8.81 -6.62 -12.45
C VAL A 51 -7.75 -5.75 -13.12
N ARG A 52 -6.68 -5.42 -12.39
CA ARG A 52 -5.57 -4.57 -12.90
C ARG A 52 -4.24 -5.29 -12.99
N GLU A 53 -4.14 -6.47 -12.42
CA GLU A 53 -2.94 -7.29 -12.49
C GLU A 53 -2.98 -8.20 -13.71
N PRO A 54 -2.13 -7.97 -14.72
CA PRO A 54 -2.10 -8.82 -15.91
C PRO A 54 -1.78 -10.28 -15.64
N GLY A 55 -1.03 -10.53 -14.56
CA GLY A 55 -0.68 -11.86 -14.10
C GLY A 55 -1.72 -12.54 -13.24
N GLU A 56 -2.86 -11.92 -12.97
CA GLU A 56 -3.95 -12.51 -12.19
C GLU A 56 -4.36 -13.86 -12.78
N MET A 57 -4.55 -14.83 -11.88
CA MET A 57 -4.94 -16.20 -12.28
C MET A 57 -6.45 -16.32 -12.29
N VAL A 58 -7.01 -16.45 -13.45
CA VAL A 58 -8.44 -16.74 -13.65
C VAL A 58 -8.67 -18.25 -13.65
N ARG A 59 -9.85 -18.65 -13.17
CA ARG A 59 -10.29 -20.05 -13.08
C ARG A 59 -11.26 -20.36 -14.20
N GLU A 60 -11.34 -21.62 -14.55
CA GLU A 60 -12.32 -22.13 -15.50
C GLU A 60 -13.73 -21.59 -15.22
N GLY A 61 -14.42 -21.18 -16.27
CA GLY A 61 -15.79 -20.68 -16.21
C GLY A 61 -15.95 -19.24 -15.76
N GLN A 62 -14.91 -18.56 -15.25
CA GLN A 62 -15.02 -17.15 -14.88
C GLN A 62 -15.24 -16.29 -16.13
N ARG A 63 -16.15 -15.31 -16.02
CA ARG A 63 -16.45 -14.37 -17.09
C ARG A 63 -15.38 -13.28 -17.16
N VAL A 64 -14.74 -13.12 -18.31
CA VAL A 64 -13.76 -12.05 -18.56
C VAL A 64 -14.36 -11.08 -19.57
N ALA A 65 -14.70 -9.88 -19.12
CA ALA A 65 -15.26 -8.83 -19.97
C ALA A 65 -14.20 -7.76 -20.30
N ILE A 66 -14.08 -7.42 -21.59
CA ILE A 66 -13.23 -6.34 -22.09
C ILE A 66 -14.16 -5.21 -22.53
N ALA A 67 -14.01 -4.04 -21.93
CA ALA A 67 -14.83 -2.86 -22.21
C ALA A 67 -13.93 -1.64 -22.45
N MET A 68 -13.48 -1.43 -23.66
CA MET A 68 -12.56 -0.35 -24.01
C MET A 68 -13.22 1.03 -23.89
N ALA A 69 -14.53 1.11 -24.11
CA ALA A 69 -15.34 2.30 -23.91
C ALA A 69 -15.69 2.58 -22.42
N ALA A 70 -15.43 1.62 -21.50
CA ALA A 70 -15.68 1.86 -20.07
C ALA A 70 -15.06 3.20 -19.65
N PRO A 71 -15.74 4.02 -18.80
CA PRO A 71 -15.20 5.27 -18.33
C PRO A 71 -13.80 5.05 -17.78
N ARG A 72 -12.88 5.95 -18.08
CA ARG A 72 -11.64 6.00 -17.29
C ARG A 72 -12.04 6.29 -15.86
N GLU A 73 -11.59 5.47 -14.93
CA GLU A 73 -11.78 5.84 -13.54
C GLU A 73 -11.36 7.29 -13.30
N PRO A 74 -12.11 8.01 -12.46
CA PRO A 74 -11.72 9.36 -12.11
C PRO A 74 -10.26 9.32 -11.66
N LYS A 75 -9.48 10.27 -12.12
CA LYS A 75 -8.09 10.42 -11.63
C LYS A 75 -8.17 10.46 -10.12
N LEU A 76 -7.49 9.52 -9.46
CA LEU A 76 -7.36 9.57 -8.01
C LEU A 76 -6.85 10.96 -7.64
N SER A 77 -7.66 11.71 -6.91
CA SER A 77 -7.32 13.03 -6.41
C SER A 77 -7.14 12.94 -4.90
N LEU A 78 -6.15 13.61 -4.39
CA LEU A 78 -6.04 13.81 -2.94
C LEU A 78 -7.09 14.82 -2.49
N ALA A 79 -7.73 14.55 -1.36
CA ALA A 79 -8.60 15.50 -0.68
C ALA A 79 -7.87 16.84 -0.47
N ALA A 80 -8.63 17.92 -0.33
CA ALA A 80 -8.05 19.26 -0.20
C ALA A 80 -7.13 19.35 1.02
N ASP A 81 -7.53 18.74 2.11
CA ASP A 81 -6.89 18.68 3.42
C ASP A 81 -5.86 17.54 3.58
N ALA A 82 -5.59 16.75 2.52
CA ALA A 82 -4.63 15.66 2.60
C ALA A 82 -3.19 16.11 2.83
N ILE A 83 -2.86 17.38 2.55
CA ILE A 83 -1.55 17.96 2.86
C ILE A 83 -1.60 18.48 4.30
N VAL A 84 -0.88 17.81 5.20
CA VAL A 84 -0.83 18.14 6.63
C VAL A 84 0.16 19.28 6.89
N PHE A 85 1.31 19.23 6.19
CA PHE A 85 2.34 20.25 6.28
C PHE A 85 3.06 20.38 4.94
N VAL A 86 3.43 21.61 4.58
CA VAL A 86 4.21 21.86 3.36
C VAL A 86 5.01 23.13 3.51
N ASP A 87 6.30 23.02 3.17
CA ASP A 87 7.20 24.15 3.04
C ASP A 87 8.04 24.06 1.74
N ARG A 88 9.19 24.74 1.70
CA ARG A 88 10.13 24.69 0.56
C ARG A 88 10.80 23.32 0.43
N HIS A 89 11.03 22.61 1.54
CA HIS A 89 11.95 21.49 1.67
C HIS A 89 11.27 20.14 1.80
N ILE A 90 10.10 20.08 2.44
CA ILE A 90 9.34 18.85 2.70
C ILE A 90 7.85 19.02 2.45
N VAL A 91 7.15 17.91 2.38
CA VAL A 91 5.68 17.85 2.45
C VAL A 91 5.28 16.60 3.22
N VAL A 92 4.43 16.79 4.24
CA VAL A 92 3.78 15.71 4.99
C VAL A 92 2.35 15.58 4.47
N VAL A 93 1.96 14.36 4.15
CA VAL A 93 0.67 14.08 3.52
C VAL A 93 -0.04 12.92 4.21
N ARG A 94 -1.36 13.03 4.32
CA ARG A 94 -2.28 11.98 4.71
C ARG A 94 -2.53 11.06 3.51
N LYS A 95 -1.98 9.84 3.55
CA LYS A 95 -2.18 8.86 2.48
C LYS A 95 -3.52 8.15 2.66
N PRO A 96 -4.45 8.20 1.70
CA PRO A 96 -5.65 7.37 1.72
C PRO A 96 -5.33 5.91 1.39
N PRO A 97 -6.25 4.96 1.65
CA PRO A 97 -6.10 3.58 1.21
C PRO A 97 -6.18 3.44 -0.31
N GLY A 98 -5.77 2.31 -0.85
CA GLY A 98 -5.89 1.97 -2.26
C GLY A 98 -4.93 2.70 -3.20
N ILE A 99 -3.96 3.48 -2.70
CA ILE A 99 -2.98 4.22 -3.50
C ILE A 99 -1.56 3.79 -3.13
N ALA A 100 -0.73 3.44 -4.11
CA ALA A 100 0.69 3.20 -3.90
C ALA A 100 1.41 4.50 -3.53
N SER A 101 2.36 4.44 -2.60
CA SER A 101 3.15 5.61 -2.19
C SER A 101 3.99 6.18 -3.34
N VAL A 102 4.55 5.29 -4.16
CA VAL A 102 5.43 5.63 -5.31
C VAL A 102 5.08 4.74 -6.50
N PRO A 103 5.43 5.15 -7.72
CA PRO A 103 5.27 4.30 -8.89
C PRO A 103 6.06 3.00 -8.75
N ASP A 104 5.45 1.90 -9.12
CA ASP A 104 6.08 0.59 -9.33
C ASP A 104 5.57 -0.02 -10.64
N ASP A 105 5.92 -1.29 -10.92
CA ASP A 105 5.51 -1.95 -12.16
C ASP A 105 3.98 -2.06 -12.32
N ASN A 106 3.23 -2.12 -11.21
CA ASN A 106 1.77 -2.19 -11.21
C ASN A 106 1.12 -0.79 -11.17
N TRP A 107 1.81 0.21 -10.59
CA TRP A 107 1.33 1.57 -10.34
C TRP A 107 2.19 2.62 -11.07
N ARG A 108 2.44 2.45 -12.38
CA ARG A 108 3.24 3.42 -13.16
C ARG A 108 2.61 4.80 -13.26
N ARG A 109 1.29 4.91 -13.03
CA ARG A 109 0.54 6.17 -13.00
C ARG A 109 -0.38 6.19 -11.80
N ASN A 110 -0.65 7.38 -11.27
CA ASN A 110 -1.53 7.62 -10.11
C ASN A 110 -0.96 7.15 -8.76
N ALA A 111 0.35 7.00 -8.61
CA ALA A 111 0.94 6.87 -7.29
C ALA A 111 0.85 8.19 -6.52
N LEU A 112 0.82 8.13 -5.20
CA LEU A 112 0.68 9.29 -4.32
C LEU A 112 1.70 10.39 -4.64
N SER A 113 2.97 10.02 -4.82
CA SER A 113 4.02 10.98 -5.16
C SER A 113 3.75 11.77 -6.45
N GLN A 114 3.13 11.12 -7.45
CA GLN A 114 2.79 11.77 -8.73
C GLN A 114 1.57 12.70 -8.56
N ILE A 115 0.52 12.22 -7.88
CA ILE A 115 -0.69 13.00 -7.62
C ILE A 115 -0.35 14.23 -6.78
N LEU A 116 0.48 14.05 -5.76
CA LEU A 116 0.92 15.13 -4.88
C LEU A 116 1.80 16.14 -5.62
N ALA A 117 2.74 15.69 -6.46
CA ALA A 117 3.55 16.58 -7.29
C ALA A 117 2.68 17.41 -8.26
N GLU A 118 1.65 16.81 -8.87
CA GLU A 118 0.68 17.53 -9.71
C GLU A 118 -0.12 18.55 -8.89
N LYS A 119 -0.60 18.20 -7.69
CA LYS A 119 -1.35 19.09 -6.80
C LYS A 119 -0.50 20.29 -6.37
N LEU A 120 0.75 20.06 -5.97
CA LEU A 120 1.68 21.11 -5.56
C LEU A 120 2.08 22.04 -6.72
N ARG A 121 2.02 21.57 -7.97
CA ARG A 121 2.28 22.36 -9.17
C ARG A 121 1.17 23.36 -9.48
N ARG A 122 -0.07 23.00 -9.26
CA ARG A 122 -1.25 23.84 -9.62
C ARG A 122 -1.30 25.18 -8.89
N GLY A 123 -0.57 25.33 -7.80
CA GLY A 123 -0.44 26.60 -7.05
C GLY A 123 0.76 27.47 -7.47
N ARG A 124 1.50 27.16 -8.55
CA ARG A 124 2.73 27.86 -8.94
C ARG A 124 2.74 28.19 -10.43
N THR A 125 3.08 29.43 -10.75
CA THR A 125 3.32 29.93 -12.11
C THR A 125 4.70 29.49 -12.63
N GLY A 126 4.86 28.21 -13.00
CA GLY A 126 6.13 27.72 -13.55
C GLY A 126 6.02 26.30 -14.10
N LYS A 127 6.62 26.05 -15.26
CA LYS A 127 6.54 24.76 -15.99
C LYS A 127 7.39 23.62 -15.37
N ARG A 128 8.24 23.89 -14.37
CA ARG A 128 9.19 22.90 -13.86
C ARG A 128 8.53 22.00 -12.82
N GLN A 129 8.43 20.74 -13.14
CA GLN A 129 8.00 19.70 -12.19
C GLN A 129 9.16 19.47 -11.19
N ILE A 130 8.89 19.67 -9.90
CA ILE A 130 9.83 19.30 -8.84
C ILE A 130 9.56 17.84 -8.50
N PRO A 131 10.47 16.91 -8.79
CA PRO A 131 10.29 15.53 -8.38
C PRO A 131 10.33 15.46 -6.85
N LEU A 132 9.36 14.75 -6.25
CA LEU A 132 9.37 14.50 -4.83
C LEU A 132 10.38 13.40 -4.49
N GLY A 133 11.27 13.68 -3.54
CA GLY A 133 12.20 12.70 -3.02
C GLY A 133 11.51 11.73 -2.06
N VAL A 134 11.77 10.43 -2.24
CA VAL A 134 11.13 9.36 -1.47
C VAL A 134 12.08 8.87 -0.38
N VAL A 135 11.70 9.03 0.88
CA VAL A 135 12.48 8.61 2.05
C VAL A 135 11.83 7.46 2.81
N GLN A 136 10.51 7.28 2.67
CA GLN A 136 9.73 6.17 3.22
C GLN A 136 8.58 5.79 2.29
N ARG A 137 7.92 4.67 2.58
CA ARG A 137 6.73 4.19 1.87
C ARG A 137 5.75 3.57 2.85
N LEU A 138 4.46 3.68 2.55
CA LEU A 138 3.38 2.89 3.14
C LEU A 138 2.85 1.91 2.10
N ASP A 139 2.31 0.78 2.56
CA ASP A 139 1.65 -0.18 1.68
C ASP A 139 0.39 0.44 1.05
N VAL A 140 -0.10 -0.14 -0.05
CA VAL A 140 -1.25 0.39 -0.82
C VAL A 140 -2.45 0.68 0.09
N ASP A 141 -2.83 -0.28 0.93
CA ASP A 141 -4.02 -0.18 1.78
C ASP A 141 -3.75 0.43 3.18
N THR A 142 -2.47 0.70 3.51
CA THR A 142 -2.12 1.40 4.75
C THR A 142 -2.43 2.88 4.61
N THR A 143 -3.16 3.44 5.57
CA THR A 143 -3.49 4.87 5.65
C THR A 143 -2.53 5.62 6.56
N GLY A 144 -2.59 6.95 6.54
CA GLY A 144 -1.90 7.81 7.51
C GLY A 144 -0.71 8.60 6.96
N LEU A 145 0.16 9.03 7.86
CA LEU A 145 1.18 10.04 7.61
C LEU A 145 2.36 9.53 6.78
N LEU A 146 2.74 10.31 5.78
CA LEU A 146 3.86 10.06 4.90
C LEU A 146 4.57 11.37 4.56
N VAL A 147 5.91 11.40 4.61
CA VAL A 147 6.72 12.55 4.24
C VAL A 147 7.46 12.31 2.93
N PHE A 148 7.49 13.35 2.09
CA PHE A 148 8.35 13.45 0.90
C PHE A 148 9.24 14.68 1.02
N THR A 149 10.42 14.64 0.42
CA THR A 149 11.26 15.83 0.27
C THR A 149 10.94 16.55 -1.05
N ARG A 150 11.08 17.87 -1.04
CA ARG A 150 10.80 18.77 -2.16
C ARG A 150 12.04 19.46 -2.68
N SER A 151 13.13 19.38 -1.94
CA SER A 151 14.43 19.93 -2.36
C SER A 151 15.54 18.87 -2.24
N PRO A 152 16.60 18.96 -3.04
CA PRO A 152 17.79 18.11 -2.92
C PRO A 152 18.48 18.23 -1.55
N GLU A 153 18.50 19.42 -0.97
CA GLU A 153 19.11 19.73 0.34
C GLU A 153 18.46 18.92 1.47
N ALA A 154 17.14 18.73 1.41
CA ALA A 154 16.39 17.98 2.42
C ALA A 154 16.51 16.46 2.26
N HIS A 155 16.84 15.96 1.06
CA HIS A 155 16.70 14.53 0.76
C HIS A 155 17.66 13.64 1.55
N GLU A 156 18.96 13.88 1.46
CA GLU A 156 19.95 13.02 2.13
C GLU A 156 19.93 13.17 3.67
N PRO A 157 19.76 14.39 4.26
CA PRO A 157 19.58 14.50 5.71
C PRO A 157 18.39 13.72 6.23
N LEU A 158 17.19 13.87 5.62
CA LEU A 158 16.01 13.15 6.07
C LEU A 158 16.13 11.65 5.85
N LYS A 159 16.65 11.20 4.72
CA LYS A 159 16.94 9.79 4.44
C LYS A 159 17.94 9.19 5.45
N THR A 160 18.90 9.98 5.91
CA THR A 160 19.86 9.59 6.94
C THR A 160 19.17 9.40 8.28
N GLN A 161 18.22 10.25 8.68
CA GLN A 161 17.43 10.08 9.90
C GLN A 161 16.66 8.75 9.87
N PHE A 162 15.99 8.42 8.72
CA PHE A 162 15.35 7.11 8.54
C PHE A 162 16.35 5.95 8.67
N LYS A 163 17.52 6.06 8.05
CA LYS A 163 18.57 5.03 8.10
C LYS A 163 19.12 4.84 9.52
N ARG A 164 19.27 5.94 10.28
CA ARG A 164 19.76 5.94 11.67
C ARG A 164 18.67 5.65 12.69
N ARG A 165 17.41 5.42 12.27
CA ARG A 165 16.25 5.12 13.14
C ARG A 165 15.90 6.28 14.09
N GLN A 166 16.17 7.50 13.69
CA GLN A 166 15.88 8.70 14.47
C GLN A 166 14.46 9.22 14.26
N VAL A 167 13.74 8.67 13.27
CA VAL A 167 12.34 9.03 12.94
C VAL A 167 11.38 8.24 13.81
N LYS A 168 10.58 8.94 14.60
CA LYS A 168 9.48 8.36 15.41
C LYS A 168 8.33 7.96 14.48
N ARG A 169 7.91 6.70 14.54
CA ARG A 169 6.79 6.18 13.72
C ARG A 169 5.94 5.25 14.55
N SER A 170 4.69 5.59 14.70
CA SER A 170 3.71 4.80 15.42
C SER A 170 2.53 4.46 14.50
N TYR A 171 2.08 3.22 14.57
CA TYR A 171 0.98 2.70 13.79
C TYR A 171 -0.08 2.13 14.71
N LEU A 172 -1.33 2.34 14.35
CA LEU A 172 -2.47 1.63 14.93
C LEU A 172 -2.82 0.45 14.02
N ALA A 173 -3.06 -0.71 14.62
CA ALA A 173 -3.49 -1.90 13.90
C ALA A 173 -4.59 -2.62 14.66
N ILE A 174 -5.59 -3.15 13.93
CA ILE A 174 -6.57 -4.09 14.50
C ILE A 174 -6.17 -5.48 14.03
N VAL A 175 -5.90 -6.37 14.99
CA VAL A 175 -5.39 -7.72 14.74
C VAL A 175 -6.33 -8.77 15.27
N SER A 176 -6.29 -9.99 14.72
CA SER A 176 -7.08 -11.12 15.17
C SER A 176 -6.58 -11.68 16.49
N GLY A 177 -7.51 -12.06 17.37
CA GLY A 177 -7.24 -12.73 18.64
C GLY A 177 -6.71 -11.82 19.73
N ALA A 178 -6.33 -12.42 20.86
CA ALA A 178 -5.81 -11.72 22.04
C ALA A 178 -4.29 -11.51 21.94
N ALA A 179 -3.89 -10.45 21.28
CA ALA A 179 -2.47 -10.06 21.20
C ALA A 179 -1.91 -9.69 22.59
N THR A 180 -0.59 -9.72 22.72
CA THR A 180 0.13 -9.33 23.93
C THR A 180 1.23 -8.34 23.61
N ASP A 181 1.61 -7.54 24.58
CA ASP A 181 2.76 -6.64 24.47
C ASP A 181 4.02 -7.45 24.16
N ARG A 182 4.68 -7.10 23.06
CA ARG A 182 5.83 -7.87 22.62
C ARG A 182 6.71 -7.09 21.64
N THR A 183 8.01 -7.34 21.71
CA THR A 183 8.96 -6.94 20.67
C THR A 183 9.26 -8.10 19.75
N TYR A 184 8.99 -7.91 18.47
CA TYR A 184 9.29 -8.87 17.40
C TYR A 184 10.61 -8.49 16.73
N ARG A 185 11.54 -9.45 16.67
CA ARG A 185 12.84 -9.31 16.00
C ARG A 185 13.05 -10.48 15.06
N SER A 186 13.33 -10.19 13.79
CA SER A 186 13.59 -11.20 12.76
C SER A 186 14.40 -10.61 11.60
N TYR A 187 14.69 -11.42 10.59
CA TYR A 187 15.22 -10.96 9.32
C TYR A 187 14.17 -11.20 8.24
N LEU A 188 13.74 -10.14 7.56
CA LEU A 188 12.73 -10.25 6.51
C LEU A 188 13.39 -10.48 5.16
N LEU A 189 12.89 -11.47 4.43
CA LEU A 189 13.36 -11.84 3.10
C LEU A 189 12.23 -11.79 2.07
N GLU A 190 12.59 -11.58 0.83
CA GLU A 190 11.71 -11.64 -0.32
C GLU A 190 12.03 -12.86 -1.14
N HIS A 191 11.04 -13.70 -1.37
CA HIS A 191 11.16 -14.90 -2.20
C HIS A 191 11.06 -14.56 -3.69
N LYS A 192 11.59 -15.41 -4.56
CA LYS A 192 11.54 -15.24 -6.03
C LYS A 192 10.12 -15.04 -6.60
N ASN A 193 9.10 -15.54 -5.92
CA ASN A 193 7.70 -15.37 -6.28
C ASN A 193 7.05 -14.09 -5.71
N GLY A 194 7.84 -13.15 -5.16
CA GLY A 194 7.37 -11.91 -4.56
C GLY A 194 6.71 -12.06 -3.19
N LYS A 195 6.62 -13.28 -2.62
CA LYS A 195 6.20 -13.46 -1.23
C LYS A 195 7.29 -12.98 -0.29
N ARG A 196 6.88 -12.54 0.90
CA ARG A 196 7.80 -12.14 1.97
C ARG A 196 7.49 -12.90 3.24
N SER A 197 8.54 -13.24 3.98
CA SER A 197 8.44 -13.93 5.27
C SER A 197 9.59 -13.53 6.16
N SER A 198 9.56 -13.95 7.43
CA SER A 198 10.70 -13.82 8.31
C SER A 198 11.60 -15.06 8.26
N THR A 199 12.84 -14.86 8.69
CA THR A 199 13.82 -15.92 8.96
C THR A 199 14.65 -15.57 10.19
N LYS A 200 15.18 -16.57 10.87
CA LYS A 200 16.17 -16.40 11.94
C LYS A 200 17.59 -16.22 11.39
N HIS A 201 17.82 -16.55 10.13
CA HIS A 201 19.13 -16.53 9.49
C HIS A 201 19.49 -15.12 8.99
N ARG A 202 20.46 -14.47 9.64
CA ARG A 202 20.90 -13.10 9.36
C ARG A 202 21.34 -12.88 7.91
N HIS A 203 21.97 -13.87 7.30
CA HIS A 203 22.49 -13.76 5.92
C HIS A 203 21.43 -13.85 4.83
N LEU A 204 20.21 -14.31 5.16
CA LEU A 204 19.12 -14.47 4.19
C LEU A 204 18.17 -13.29 4.12
N GLY A 205 18.17 -12.38 5.10
CA GLY A 205 17.19 -11.32 5.17
C GLY A 205 17.72 -10.01 5.78
N LYS A 206 16.88 -8.99 5.79
CA LYS A 206 17.19 -7.68 6.37
C LYS A 206 16.57 -7.58 7.77
N TYR A 207 17.35 -7.18 8.76
CA TYR A 207 16.89 -7.02 10.14
C TYR A 207 15.63 -6.15 10.22
N ALA A 208 14.69 -6.62 11.03
CA ALA A 208 13.40 -5.99 11.28
C ALA A 208 13.06 -6.07 12.76
N GLU A 209 12.60 -4.94 13.35
CA GLU A 209 12.19 -4.84 14.74
C GLU A 209 10.93 -4.01 14.87
N THR A 210 9.92 -4.59 15.55
CA THR A 210 8.60 -3.99 15.79
C THR A 210 8.25 -4.17 17.27
N HIS A 211 7.98 -3.06 17.94
CA HIS A 211 7.42 -3.07 19.30
C HIS A 211 5.91 -2.99 19.23
N VAL A 212 5.22 -3.92 19.84
CA VAL A 212 3.76 -4.01 19.89
C VAL A 212 3.30 -3.82 21.32
N GLU A 213 2.35 -2.91 21.50
CA GLU A 213 1.67 -2.58 22.74
C GLU A 213 0.15 -2.77 22.52
N VAL A 214 -0.52 -3.50 23.38
CA VAL A 214 -1.97 -3.69 23.33
C VAL A 214 -2.66 -2.47 23.93
N ILE A 215 -3.44 -1.75 23.13
CA ILE A 215 -4.24 -0.60 23.57
C ILE A 215 -5.57 -1.11 24.16
N GLU A 216 -6.22 -2.04 23.45
CA GLU A 216 -7.56 -2.51 23.80
C GLU A 216 -7.76 -3.97 23.36
N ARG A 217 -8.38 -4.76 24.24
CA ARG A 217 -8.82 -6.13 23.95
C ARG A 217 -10.28 -6.12 23.53
N LEU A 218 -10.60 -6.81 22.46
CA LEU A 218 -11.91 -6.81 21.80
C LEU A 218 -12.43 -8.24 21.65
N ALA A 219 -13.69 -8.39 21.24
CA ALA A 219 -14.27 -9.69 20.92
C ALA A 219 -13.56 -10.35 19.72
N GLY A 220 -12.65 -11.32 20.00
CA GLY A 220 -11.89 -12.04 18.97
C GLY A 220 -10.81 -11.21 18.25
N ALA A 221 -10.47 -10.02 18.76
CA ALA A 221 -9.49 -9.12 18.18
C ALA A 221 -8.75 -8.29 19.24
N SER A 222 -7.75 -7.52 18.83
CA SER A 222 -7.06 -6.53 19.67
C SER A 222 -6.74 -5.29 18.84
N LEU A 223 -6.90 -4.11 19.44
CA LEU A 223 -6.30 -2.88 18.95
C LEU A 223 -4.89 -2.77 19.53
N VAL A 224 -3.90 -2.63 18.66
CA VAL A 224 -2.50 -2.54 19.07
C VAL A 224 -1.82 -1.31 18.47
N ARG A 225 -0.85 -0.77 19.22
CA ARG A 225 0.12 0.21 18.73
C ARG A 225 1.40 -0.50 18.32
N CYS A 226 1.91 -0.19 17.13
CA CYS A 226 3.16 -0.74 16.62
C CYS A 226 4.17 0.39 16.42
N ARG A 227 5.27 0.39 17.18
CA ARG A 227 6.40 1.31 16.96
C ARG A 227 7.49 0.60 16.18
N LEU A 228 8.03 1.27 15.17
CA LEU A 228 8.99 0.70 14.24
C LEU A 228 10.40 1.24 14.45
N GLU A 229 11.34 0.35 14.78
CA GLU A 229 12.78 0.64 14.70
C GLU A 229 13.29 0.54 13.26
N THR A 230 12.73 -0.33 12.47
CA THR A 230 13.06 -0.55 11.04
C THR A 230 11.82 -0.38 10.19
N GLY A 231 11.99 -0.12 8.88
CA GLY A 231 10.87 0.04 7.93
C GLY A 231 11.00 -0.91 6.74
N ARG A 232 10.84 -2.23 6.96
CA ARG A 232 10.85 -3.20 5.85
C ARG A 232 9.45 -3.33 5.26
N THR A 233 9.38 -3.65 3.99
CA THR A 233 8.09 -3.86 3.30
C THR A 233 7.27 -4.93 4.03
N HIS A 234 6.01 -4.61 4.33
CA HIS A 234 5.06 -5.46 5.05
C HIS A 234 5.50 -5.88 6.47
N GLN A 235 6.45 -5.20 7.10
CA GLN A 235 7.07 -5.64 8.35
C GLN A 235 6.05 -5.96 9.46
N ILE A 236 5.16 -5.03 9.80
CA ILE A 236 4.13 -5.21 10.84
C ILE A 236 3.24 -6.39 10.47
N ARG A 237 2.81 -6.47 9.23
CA ARG A 237 1.91 -7.52 8.71
C ARG A 237 2.52 -8.91 8.85
N ILE A 238 3.80 -9.05 8.51
CA ILE A 238 4.52 -10.33 8.63
C ILE A 238 4.70 -10.70 10.09
N HIS A 239 5.24 -9.81 10.93
CA HIS A 239 5.50 -10.09 12.33
C HIS A 239 4.24 -10.54 13.08
N LEU A 240 3.14 -9.80 12.92
CA LEU A 240 1.89 -10.10 13.62
C LEU A 240 1.20 -11.34 13.05
N SER A 241 1.21 -11.55 11.73
CA SER A 241 0.66 -12.78 11.16
C SER A 241 1.43 -14.03 11.60
N GLU A 242 2.77 -13.98 11.62
CA GLU A 242 3.59 -15.10 12.04
C GLU A 242 3.45 -15.40 13.55
N ALA A 243 3.10 -14.37 14.33
CA ALA A 243 2.77 -14.52 15.76
C ALA A 243 1.35 -15.10 16.01
N GLY A 244 0.56 -15.33 14.97
CA GLY A 244 -0.81 -15.82 15.10
C GLY A 244 -1.87 -14.71 15.20
N HIS A 245 -1.49 -13.46 15.06
CA HIS A 245 -2.35 -12.29 15.13
C HIS A 245 -2.34 -11.49 13.82
N PRO A 246 -2.81 -12.07 12.67
CA PRO A 246 -2.85 -11.35 11.41
C PRO A 246 -3.72 -10.10 11.54
N LEU A 247 -3.38 -9.05 10.80
CA LEU A 247 -4.19 -7.84 10.72
C LEU A 247 -5.55 -8.17 10.10
N LEU A 248 -6.61 -7.57 10.58
CA LEU A 248 -7.93 -7.70 9.96
C LEU A 248 -7.86 -7.15 8.53
N GLY A 249 -8.54 -7.85 7.59
CA GLY A 249 -8.54 -7.49 6.17
C GLY A 249 -7.26 -7.83 5.40
N ASP A 250 -6.26 -8.44 6.02
CA ASP A 250 -5.02 -8.82 5.34
C ASP A 250 -5.11 -10.20 4.66
N ALA A 251 -5.70 -10.25 3.47
CA ALA A 251 -5.81 -11.49 2.69
C ALA A 251 -4.46 -12.11 2.29
N ARG A 252 -3.37 -11.30 2.22
CA ARG A 252 -2.05 -11.77 1.79
C ARG A 252 -1.33 -12.59 2.86
N TYR A 253 -1.48 -12.19 4.13
CA TYR A 253 -0.80 -12.79 5.26
C TYR A 253 -1.75 -13.50 6.22
N ALA A 254 -3.08 -13.49 5.96
CA ALA A 254 -4.03 -14.29 6.72
C ALA A 254 -3.66 -15.77 6.67
N ARG A 255 -3.62 -16.42 7.83
CA ARG A 255 -3.44 -17.87 7.93
C ARG A 255 -4.80 -18.55 7.82
N ARG A 256 -4.89 -19.63 7.04
CA ARG A 256 -6.15 -20.38 6.84
C ARG A 256 -6.83 -20.85 8.14
N ALA A 257 -6.06 -21.04 9.21
CA ALA A 257 -6.56 -21.51 10.51
C ALA A 257 -7.06 -20.38 11.42
N VAL A 258 -6.92 -19.10 11.02
CA VAL A 258 -7.33 -17.96 11.85
C VAL A 258 -8.55 -17.32 11.21
N THR A 259 -9.70 -17.48 11.87
CA THR A 259 -10.92 -16.74 11.51
C THR A 259 -10.76 -15.29 11.95
N THR A 260 -10.80 -14.36 11.03
CA THR A 260 -10.73 -12.92 11.33
C THR A 260 -12.11 -12.30 11.12
N PRO A 261 -12.52 -11.35 11.97
CA PRO A 261 -13.69 -10.52 11.68
C PRO A 261 -13.52 -9.78 10.34
N PRO A 262 -14.61 -9.58 9.57
CA PRO A 262 -14.52 -8.93 8.27
C PRO A 262 -14.10 -7.47 8.40
N ALA A 263 -13.19 -7.05 7.53
CA ALA A 263 -12.71 -5.67 7.44
C ALA A 263 -12.54 -5.26 5.97
N PRO A 264 -12.78 -3.98 5.62
CA PRO A 264 -12.81 -3.52 4.22
C PRO A 264 -11.43 -3.49 3.56
N ARG A 265 -10.36 -3.45 4.35
CA ARG A 265 -8.95 -3.41 3.91
C ARG A 265 -8.04 -3.90 5.03
N VAL A 266 -6.74 -3.86 4.82
CA VAL A 266 -5.75 -4.07 5.91
C VAL A 266 -5.92 -2.99 6.96
N MET A 267 -6.32 -3.35 8.18
CA MET A 267 -6.55 -2.43 9.30
C MET A 267 -5.23 -1.98 9.90
N LEU A 268 -4.52 -1.12 9.16
CA LEU A 268 -3.23 -0.53 9.52
C LEU A 268 -3.22 0.95 9.18
N HIS A 269 -2.79 1.77 10.13
CA HIS A 269 -2.79 3.22 10.03
C HIS A 269 -1.51 3.80 10.63
N ALA A 270 -0.78 4.63 9.89
CA ALA A 270 0.39 5.37 10.33
C ALA A 270 -0.10 6.65 11.05
N GLY A 271 -0.31 6.54 12.37
CA GLY A 271 -0.92 7.59 13.18
C GLY A 271 0.05 8.67 13.63
N GLU A 272 1.34 8.34 13.81
CA GLU A 272 2.33 9.31 14.30
C GLU A 272 3.58 9.31 13.43
N LEU A 273 4.10 10.51 13.17
CA LEU A 273 5.35 10.73 12.44
C LEU A 273 6.12 11.90 13.05
N GLY A 274 7.31 11.62 13.61
CA GLY A 274 8.18 12.65 14.18
C GLY A 274 9.60 12.54 13.64
N PHE A 275 10.19 13.68 13.28
CA PHE A 275 11.56 13.79 12.77
C PHE A 275 12.09 15.21 12.95
N VAL A 276 13.39 15.39 12.85
CA VAL A 276 14.01 16.72 12.81
C VAL A 276 13.91 17.27 11.40
N HIS A 277 13.44 18.51 11.24
CA HIS A 277 13.37 19.15 9.93
C HIS A 277 14.75 19.14 9.27
N PRO A 278 14.88 18.62 8.01
CA PRO A 278 16.19 18.31 7.41
C PRO A 278 17.06 19.53 7.09
N VAL A 279 16.52 20.75 7.14
CA VAL A 279 17.23 21.99 6.84
C VAL A 279 17.14 22.99 7.99
N GLU A 280 15.95 23.18 8.58
CA GLU A 280 15.72 24.13 9.67
C GLU A 280 16.11 23.58 11.06
N GLU A 281 16.39 22.28 11.16
CA GLU A 281 16.83 21.57 12.37
C GLU A 281 15.84 21.60 13.55
N GLU A 282 14.57 21.96 13.30
CA GLU A 282 13.49 21.95 14.27
C GLU A 282 12.86 20.55 14.42
N GLU A 283 12.46 20.17 15.63
CA GLU A 283 11.68 18.94 15.83
C GLU A 283 10.27 19.12 15.32
N LEU A 284 9.86 18.25 14.40
CA LEU A 284 8.50 18.17 13.88
C LEU A 284 7.83 16.89 14.36
N PHE A 285 6.60 17.02 14.81
CA PHE A 285 5.76 15.89 15.21
C PHE A 285 4.35 16.07 14.67
N PHE A 286 3.83 15.03 14.03
CA PHE A 286 2.51 15.01 13.42
C PHE A 286 1.73 13.82 13.95
N GLU A 287 0.45 14.04 14.24
CA GLU A 287 -0.51 13.03 14.61
C GLU A 287 -1.67 13.01 13.61
N GLU A 288 -2.15 11.83 13.30
CA GLU A 288 -3.30 11.60 12.44
C GLU A 288 -4.28 10.68 13.16
N PRO A 289 -5.51 11.11 13.38
CA PRO A 289 -6.51 10.29 14.04
C PRO A 289 -6.85 9.04 13.24
N MET A 290 -7.35 8.03 13.94
CA MET A 290 -7.82 6.78 13.32
C MET A 290 -8.88 7.10 12.26
N PRO A 291 -8.79 6.54 11.03
CA PRO A 291 -9.76 6.81 9.99
C PRO A 291 -11.10 6.10 10.26
N GLU A 292 -12.18 6.68 9.77
CA GLU A 292 -13.57 6.29 10.02
C GLU A 292 -13.84 4.78 9.75
N ASP A 293 -13.23 4.22 8.72
CA ASP A 293 -13.38 2.80 8.40
C ASP A 293 -12.77 1.88 9.49
N MET A 294 -11.66 2.28 10.11
CA MET A 294 -11.10 1.58 11.26
C MET A 294 -11.93 1.79 12.53
N GLU A 295 -12.41 3.00 12.78
CA GLU A 295 -13.32 3.30 13.89
C GLU A 295 -14.61 2.49 13.79
N THR A 296 -15.17 2.37 12.58
CA THR A 296 -16.36 1.55 12.31
C THR A 296 -16.12 0.07 12.65
N VAL A 297 -14.97 -0.49 12.22
CA VAL A 297 -14.60 -1.87 12.56
C VAL A 297 -14.43 -2.02 14.07
N LEU A 298 -13.72 -1.10 14.72
CA LEU A 298 -13.50 -1.09 16.16
C LEU A 298 -14.82 -1.03 16.93
N GLY A 299 -15.74 -0.16 16.54
CA GLY A 299 -17.06 -0.03 17.15
C GLY A 299 -17.93 -1.32 17.05
N ARG A 300 -17.76 -2.12 15.99
CA ARG A 300 -18.42 -3.44 15.87
C ARG A 300 -17.81 -4.48 16.80
N LEU A 301 -16.51 -4.42 17.06
CA LEU A 301 -15.79 -5.38 17.89
C LEU A 301 -15.89 -5.07 19.39
N ARG A 302 -16.34 -3.88 19.77
CA ARG A 302 -16.64 -3.48 21.15
C ARG A 302 -18.01 -3.95 21.65
N ARG A 303 -18.87 -4.38 20.75
CA ARG A 303 -20.22 -4.93 21.03
C ARG A 303 -20.15 -6.43 21.26
#